data_e9a113e4bd3469788940ed9f3de2c217
#
_entry.id   e9a113e4bd3469788940ed9f3de2c217
#
_cell.length_a   1.000
_cell.length_b   1.000
_cell.length_c   1.000
_cell.angle_alpha   90.00
_cell.angle_beta   90.00
_cell.angle_gamma   90.00
#
_symmetry.space_group_name_H-M   'P 1'
#
loop_
_entity.id
_entity.type
_entity.pdbx_description
1 polymer ?
#
loop_
_entity_poly.entity_id
_entity_poly.type
_entity_poly.pdbx_seq_one_letter_code
_entity_poly.pdbx_strand_id
1 'polypeptide(L)'
;MAGCGDLGTRLGLRLVDQGHRVIGLRRRVAELPDAFETISMDLSGFGAPGRDRVDAADRSAPRLDALDAVVITLTSDESTRTGYERAYLHGLRGLARVLGSQPGRVILVSSTRVLAEDPTRVITEDAPLAPGSGPGEVLAAAESEAAELFDHLTIVRPAGIYGPGRTRLIDSVRRGQRFNHRRWTNRIHRDDLVRGLERLALASEPPDLVHAVDSLPAQMGDVAAFIAGRLGVPVPGHADEEKPSGKRIDGTRFGSLVGELGYPT
;
A
#
# COMPACT_ATOMS: atom_id res chain seq x y z
N MET A 1 -1.14 11.23 8.57
CA MET A 1 -0.58 9.95 8.12
C MET A 1 -1.11 8.85 9.03
N ALA A 2 -2.07 8.07 8.57
CA ALA A 2 -2.62 6.94 9.33
C ALA A 2 -1.82 5.66 9.02
N GLY A 3 -1.19 5.06 10.04
CA GLY A 3 -0.25 3.97 9.86
C GLY A 3 1.15 4.45 9.43
N CYS A 4 1.73 5.36 10.17
CA CYS A 4 3.01 6.02 9.85
C CYS A 4 4.22 5.06 10.02
N GLY A 5 4.28 4.04 9.14
CA GLY A 5 5.42 3.12 8.98
C GLY A 5 6.44 3.61 7.94
N ASP A 6 7.10 2.68 7.23
CA ASP A 6 8.14 3.02 6.24
C ASP A 6 7.66 4.03 5.16
N LEU A 7 6.52 3.76 4.52
CA LEU A 7 5.98 4.67 3.48
C LEU A 7 5.48 5.99 4.07
N GLY A 8 4.69 5.92 5.14
CA GLY A 8 4.10 7.09 5.76
C GLY A 8 5.15 8.04 6.34
N THR A 9 6.20 7.52 6.96
CA THR A 9 7.31 8.33 7.48
C THR A 9 8.06 9.03 6.36
N ARG A 10 8.38 8.32 5.26
CA ARG A 10 9.10 8.91 4.11
C ARG A 10 8.29 9.98 3.42
N LEU A 11 6.99 9.73 3.22
CA LEU A 11 6.08 10.70 2.65
C LEU A 11 5.96 11.93 3.56
N GLY A 12 5.78 11.71 4.86
CA GLY A 12 5.67 12.80 5.83
C GLY A 12 6.90 13.70 5.86
N LEU A 13 8.12 13.13 5.83
CA LEU A 13 9.36 13.91 5.76
C LEU A 13 9.40 14.80 4.50
N ARG A 14 9.04 14.24 3.33
CA ARG A 14 9.00 15.03 2.09
C ARG A 14 7.98 16.18 2.14
N LEU A 15 6.85 15.95 2.81
CA LEU A 15 5.83 17.00 3.00
C LEU A 15 6.31 18.08 3.99
N VAL A 16 7.00 17.68 5.06
CA VAL A 16 7.63 18.63 6.01
C VAL A 16 8.68 19.49 5.30
N ASP A 17 9.53 18.89 4.46
CA ASP A 17 10.55 19.62 3.69
C ASP A 17 9.94 20.66 2.74
N GLN A 18 8.65 20.51 2.38
CA GLN A 18 7.87 21.48 1.59
C GLN A 18 7.05 22.45 2.45
N GLY A 19 7.21 22.43 3.76
CA GLY A 19 6.55 23.34 4.69
C GLY A 19 5.15 22.89 5.14
N HIS A 20 4.74 21.65 4.85
CA HIS A 20 3.46 21.12 5.33
C HIS A 20 3.56 20.65 6.78
N ARG A 21 2.50 20.87 7.54
CA ARG A 21 2.31 20.27 8.87
C ARG A 21 1.93 18.80 8.72
N VAL A 22 2.62 17.90 9.40
CA VAL A 22 2.38 16.45 9.31
C VAL A 22 2.02 15.90 10.68
N ILE A 23 0.88 15.22 10.76
CA ILE A 23 0.43 14.47 11.94
C ILE A 23 0.62 12.97 11.66
N GLY A 24 1.46 12.32 12.45
CA GLY A 24 1.73 10.87 12.37
C GLY A 24 0.92 10.09 13.39
N LEU A 25 -0.01 9.23 12.94
CA LEU A 25 -0.75 8.30 13.79
C LEU A 25 -0.10 6.92 13.75
N ARG A 26 0.32 6.42 14.89
CA ARG A 26 0.95 5.11 15.04
C ARG A 26 0.82 4.60 16.47
N ARG A 27 0.77 3.28 16.66
CA ARG A 27 0.77 2.67 18.01
C ARG A 27 2.02 3.00 18.84
N ARG A 28 3.18 3.05 18.20
CA ARG A 28 4.47 3.40 18.82
C ARG A 28 5.06 4.62 18.14
N VAL A 29 4.88 5.79 18.74
CA VAL A 29 5.29 7.08 18.16
C VAL A 29 6.76 7.44 18.40
N ALA A 30 7.43 6.81 19.35
CA ALA A 30 8.85 7.07 19.66
C ALA A 30 9.81 6.84 18.46
N GLU A 31 9.37 6.14 17.44
CA GLU A 31 10.14 5.88 16.22
C GLU A 31 9.85 6.91 15.11
N LEU A 32 8.95 7.86 15.34
CA LEU A 32 8.59 8.91 14.35
C LEU A 32 9.58 10.08 14.45
N PRO A 33 9.82 10.78 13.32
CA PRO A 33 10.65 11.98 13.31
C PRO A 33 10.10 13.08 14.23
N ASP A 34 10.99 13.83 14.88
CA ASP A 34 10.63 14.97 15.75
C ASP A 34 9.91 16.09 14.99
N ALA A 35 10.07 16.14 13.67
CA ALA A 35 9.38 17.09 12.80
C ALA A 35 7.87 16.82 12.64
N PHE A 36 7.39 15.67 13.15
CA PHE A 36 5.97 15.33 13.08
C PHE A 36 5.27 15.67 14.40
N GLU A 37 4.04 16.14 14.28
CA GLU A 37 3.11 16.00 15.39
C GLU A 37 2.70 14.53 15.49
N THR A 38 2.75 13.95 16.69
CA THR A 38 2.57 12.52 16.85
C THR A 38 1.36 12.21 17.73
N ILE A 39 0.58 11.22 17.30
CA ILE A 39 -0.55 10.69 18.07
C ILE A 39 -0.37 9.19 18.23
N SER A 40 -0.17 8.74 19.48
CA SER A 40 -0.12 7.32 19.82
C SER A 40 -1.53 6.76 19.88
N MET A 41 -1.88 5.90 18.91
CA MET A 41 -3.23 5.34 18.83
C MET A 41 -3.23 4.00 18.09
N ASP A 42 -4.03 3.07 18.59
CA ASP A 42 -4.41 1.85 17.86
C ASP A 42 -5.77 2.03 17.19
N LEU A 43 -5.75 2.45 15.93
CA LEU A 43 -6.97 2.64 15.14
C LEU A 43 -7.83 1.37 15.08
N SER A 44 -7.22 0.19 15.05
CA SER A 44 -7.94 -1.08 14.97
C SER A 44 -8.77 -1.37 16.22
N GLY A 45 -8.32 -0.91 17.38
CA GLY A 45 -9.05 -1.03 18.63
C GLY A 45 -10.33 -0.17 18.65
N PHE A 46 -10.29 1.03 18.04
CA PHE A 46 -11.45 1.91 17.92
C PHE A 46 -12.49 1.43 16.91
N GLY A 47 -12.08 0.72 15.85
CA GLY A 47 -12.96 0.22 14.81
C GLY A 47 -13.45 -1.22 14.99
N ALA A 48 -13.12 -1.86 16.11
CA ALA A 48 -13.50 -3.25 16.37
C ALA A 48 -15.03 -3.44 16.45
N PRO A 49 -15.60 -4.58 15.97
CA PRO A 49 -17.02 -4.88 16.09
C PRO A 49 -17.49 -4.87 17.55
N GLY A 50 -18.74 -4.43 17.78
CA GLY A 50 -19.33 -4.35 19.13
C GLY A 50 -18.92 -3.11 19.94
N ARG A 51 -18.09 -2.23 19.39
CA ARG A 51 -17.80 -0.91 19.98
C ARG A 51 -18.66 0.21 19.38
N ASP A 52 -19.92 -0.08 19.08
CA ASP A 52 -20.86 0.90 18.51
C ASP A 52 -21.32 1.96 19.54
N ARG A 53 -20.99 1.79 20.82
CA ARG A 53 -21.16 2.80 21.85
C ARG A 53 -19.87 3.59 22.04
N VAL A 54 -20.01 4.89 21.99
CA VAL A 54 -18.97 5.85 22.38
C VAL A 54 -18.70 5.68 23.87
N ASP A 55 -17.78 4.80 24.22
CA ASP A 55 -17.32 4.61 25.61
C ASP A 55 -16.62 5.89 26.12
N ALA A 56 -16.47 6.03 27.44
CA ALA A 56 -15.78 7.16 28.02
C ALA A 56 -14.33 7.33 27.47
N ALA A 57 -13.69 6.23 27.06
CA ALA A 57 -12.39 6.24 26.39
C ALA A 57 -12.48 6.87 24.98
N ASP A 58 -13.56 6.67 24.23
CA ASP A 58 -13.78 7.30 22.92
C ASP A 58 -13.98 8.83 23.04
N ARG A 59 -14.52 9.32 24.16
CA ARG A 59 -14.68 10.76 24.41
C ARG A 59 -13.37 11.48 24.68
N SER A 60 -12.33 10.76 25.08
CA SER A 60 -10.98 11.27 25.27
C SER A 60 -10.09 11.10 24.04
N ALA A 61 -10.58 10.44 22.99
CA ALA A 61 -9.85 10.30 21.74
C ALA A 61 -9.65 11.67 21.09
N PRO A 62 -8.44 11.95 20.58
CA PRO A 62 -8.22 13.21 19.87
C PRO A 62 -9.11 13.26 18.63
N ARG A 63 -9.80 14.37 18.45
CA ARG A 63 -10.51 14.67 17.21
C ARG A 63 -9.56 15.37 16.26
N LEU A 64 -9.55 14.93 15.02
CA LEU A 64 -8.74 15.48 13.95
C LEU A 64 -9.67 16.23 12.99
N ASP A 65 -9.59 17.53 13.04
CA ASP A 65 -10.41 18.42 12.22
C ASP A 65 -9.56 19.20 11.21
N ALA A 66 -10.19 19.70 10.16
CA ALA A 66 -9.59 20.58 9.16
C ALA A 66 -8.29 20.01 8.54
N LEU A 67 -8.31 18.72 8.17
CA LEU A 67 -7.20 18.10 7.48
C LEU A 67 -7.34 18.30 5.96
N ASP A 68 -6.31 18.83 5.30
CA ASP A 68 -6.25 18.95 3.84
C ASP A 68 -6.16 17.57 3.18
N ALA A 69 -5.36 16.66 3.76
CA ALA A 69 -5.19 15.33 3.25
C ALA A 69 -4.95 14.28 4.36
N VAL A 70 -5.50 13.10 4.16
CA VAL A 70 -5.21 11.91 4.98
C VAL A 70 -4.65 10.82 4.09
N VAL A 71 -3.45 10.33 4.41
CA VAL A 71 -2.85 9.18 3.70
C VAL A 71 -2.83 7.98 4.62
N ILE A 72 -3.45 6.89 4.16
CA ILE A 72 -3.67 5.65 4.89
C ILE A 72 -2.68 4.61 4.39
N THR A 73 -1.64 4.32 5.18
CA THR A 73 -0.61 3.33 4.89
C THR A 73 -0.59 2.21 5.94
N LEU A 74 -1.77 1.79 6.37
CA LEU A 74 -1.93 0.70 7.32
C LEU A 74 -1.34 -0.60 6.76
N THR A 75 -0.79 -1.41 7.63
CA THR A 75 -0.18 -2.70 7.27
C THR A 75 -0.54 -3.72 8.34
N SER A 76 -0.90 -4.92 7.92
CA SER A 76 -1.10 -6.03 8.85
C SER A 76 0.25 -6.56 9.35
N ASP A 77 0.34 -6.84 10.64
CA ASP A 77 1.49 -7.51 11.26
C ASP A 77 1.47 -9.03 10.95
N GLU A 78 0.32 -9.56 10.52
CA GLU A 78 0.10 -10.97 10.22
C GLU A 78 -0.38 -11.16 8.78
N SER A 79 0.06 -12.24 8.14
CA SER A 79 -0.41 -12.58 6.78
C SER A 79 -1.73 -13.38 6.77
N THR A 80 -2.50 -13.31 7.86
CA THR A 80 -3.78 -14.00 8.03
C THR A 80 -4.95 -13.09 7.62
N ARG A 81 -6.10 -13.69 7.27
CA ARG A 81 -7.34 -12.95 7.01
C ARG A 81 -7.71 -12.03 8.18
N THR A 82 -7.72 -12.57 9.41
CA THR A 82 -8.05 -11.80 10.62
C THR A 82 -7.08 -10.65 10.88
N GLY A 83 -5.77 -10.86 10.64
CA GLY A 83 -4.79 -9.78 10.73
C GLY A 83 -5.08 -8.65 9.75
N TYR A 84 -5.48 -8.99 8.52
CA TYR A 84 -5.88 -8.01 7.52
C TYR A 84 -7.20 -7.31 7.89
N GLU A 85 -8.22 -8.03 8.36
CA GLU A 85 -9.49 -7.43 8.84
C GLU A 85 -9.22 -6.40 9.94
N ARG A 86 -8.39 -6.76 10.92
CA ARG A 86 -8.00 -5.85 12.00
C ARG A 86 -7.28 -4.61 11.47
N ALA A 87 -6.28 -4.79 10.59
CA ALA A 87 -5.49 -3.67 10.10
C ALA A 87 -6.28 -2.75 9.17
N TYR A 88 -7.01 -3.31 8.21
CA TYR A 88 -7.65 -2.53 7.15
C TYR A 88 -9.09 -2.15 7.50
N LEU A 89 -9.98 -3.09 7.80
CA LEU A 89 -11.39 -2.76 8.08
C LEU A 89 -11.55 -2.04 9.42
N HIS A 90 -11.05 -2.63 10.51
CA HIS A 90 -11.14 -1.97 11.81
C HIS A 90 -10.30 -0.70 11.87
N GLY A 91 -9.14 -0.68 11.20
CA GLY A 91 -8.30 0.51 11.09
C GLY A 91 -8.99 1.67 10.37
N LEU A 92 -9.70 1.42 9.26
CA LEU A 92 -10.49 2.42 8.53
C LEU A 92 -11.63 2.98 9.38
N ARG A 93 -12.41 2.10 10.02
CA ARG A 93 -13.51 2.49 10.93
C ARG A 93 -13.00 3.32 12.10
N GLY A 94 -11.87 2.89 12.69
CA GLY A 94 -11.22 3.64 13.76
C GLY A 94 -10.75 5.01 13.32
N LEU A 95 -10.18 5.11 12.13
CA LEU A 95 -9.80 6.40 11.56
C LEU A 95 -11.02 7.31 11.35
N ALA A 96 -12.08 6.81 10.73
CA ALA A 96 -13.30 7.57 10.49
C ALA A 96 -13.91 8.11 11.80
N ARG A 97 -13.81 7.38 12.90
CA ARG A 97 -14.30 7.81 14.22
C ARG A 97 -13.49 8.94 14.86
N VAL A 98 -12.18 9.00 14.60
CA VAL A 98 -11.33 10.07 15.15
C VAL A 98 -11.27 11.32 14.27
N LEU A 99 -11.73 11.21 13.02
CA LEU A 99 -11.94 12.38 12.16
C LEU A 99 -13.17 13.17 12.64
N GLY A 100 -12.99 14.44 12.93
CA GLY A 100 -14.07 15.34 13.35
C GLY A 100 -14.83 15.93 12.17
N SER A 101 -14.21 15.98 11.00
CA SER A 101 -14.78 16.42 9.71
C SER A 101 -14.18 15.60 8.58
N GLN A 102 -14.85 15.61 7.41
CA GLN A 102 -14.27 15.01 6.20
C GLN A 102 -12.97 15.73 5.83
N PRO A 103 -11.88 15.00 5.56
CA PRO A 103 -10.65 15.59 5.03
C PRO A 103 -10.87 16.15 3.62
N GLY A 104 -10.08 17.13 3.22
CA GLY A 104 -10.09 17.62 1.84
C GLY A 104 -9.80 16.52 0.81
N ARG A 105 -9.05 15.48 1.20
CA ARG A 105 -8.88 14.24 0.44
C ARG A 105 -8.39 13.09 1.31
N VAL A 106 -8.64 11.87 0.84
CA VAL A 106 -8.15 10.63 1.45
C VAL A 106 -7.43 9.79 0.40
N ILE A 107 -6.26 9.27 0.72
CA ILE A 107 -5.50 8.37 -0.12
C ILE A 107 -5.35 7.05 0.62
N LEU A 108 -5.96 5.99 0.08
CA LEU A 108 -5.85 4.63 0.62
C LEU A 108 -4.79 3.83 -0.14
N VAL A 109 -3.74 3.41 0.53
CA VAL A 109 -2.78 2.45 -0.02
C VAL A 109 -3.33 1.04 0.17
N SER A 110 -3.87 0.48 -0.92
CA SER A 110 -4.38 -0.89 -1.04
C SER A 110 -3.29 -1.82 -1.61
N SER A 111 -3.62 -2.69 -2.55
CA SER A 111 -2.69 -3.60 -3.24
C SER A 111 -3.27 -4.14 -4.54
N THR A 112 -2.43 -4.42 -5.53
CA THR A 112 -2.82 -5.18 -6.73
C THR A 112 -3.30 -6.61 -6.43
N ARG A 113 -3.27 -7.03 -5.17
CA ARG A 113 -3.81 -8.33 -4.71
C ARG A 113 -5.34 -8.43 -4.86
N VAL A 114 -6.03 -7.31 -4.99
CA VAL A 114 -7.49 -7.24 -5.24
C VAL A 114 -7.89 -7.61 -6.67
N LEU A 115 -6.93 -7.77 -7.58
CA LEU A 115 -7.16 -8.09 -8.99
C LEU A 115 -7.00 -9.58 -9.27
N ALA A 116 -7.76 -10.11 -10.23
CA ALA A 116 -7.59 -11.49 -10.71
C ALA A 116 -6.19 -11.72 -11.31
N GLU A 117 -5.73 -12.95 -11.26
CA GLU A 117 -4.58 -13.38 -12.07
C GLU A 117 -5.05 -13.62 -13.50
N ASP A 118 -4.42 -12.93 -14.45
CA ASP A 118 -4.60 -13.16 -15.88
C ASP A 118 -3.27 -12.87 -16.59
N PRO A 119 -2.51 -13.91 -16.97
CA PRO A 119 -1.22 -13.74 -17.65
C PRO A 119 -1.36 -13.37 -19.13
N THR A 120 -2.58 -13.40 -19.68
CA THR A 120 -2.81 -13.29 -21.12
C THR A 120 -3.05 -11.85 -21.57
N ARG A 121 -3.55 -11.00 -20.67
CA ARG A 121 -3.86 -9.59 -20.98
C ARG A 121 -3.21 -8.62 -20.00
N VAL A 122 -3.15 -7.36 -20.39
CA VAL A 122 -2.76 -6.25 -19.51
C VAL A 122 -3.99 -5.80 -18.72
N ILE A 123 -3.83 -5.62 -17.41
CA ILE A 123 -4.90 -5.22 -16.49
C ILE A 123 -4.76 -3.72 -16.22
N THR A 124 -5.79 -2.97 -16.61
CA THR A 124 -5.92 -1.52 -16.36
C THR A 124 -6.75 -1.25 -15.11
N GLU A 125 -6.85 0.03 -14.70
CA GLU A 125 -7.68 0.46 -13.57
C GLU A 125 -9.17 0.19 -13.76
N ASP A 126 -9.64 0.01 -15.00
CA ASP A 126 -11.04 -0.32 -15.29
C ASP A 126 -11.40 -1.79 -15.02
N ALA A 127 -10.39 -2.62 -14.68
CA ALA A 127 -10.63 -4.03 -14.37
C ALA A 127 -11.43 -4.17 -13.07
N PRO A 128 -12.43 -5.05 -13.03
CA PRO A 128 -13.23 -5.29 -11.84
C PRO A 128 -12.39 -5.91 -10.72
N LEU A 129 -12.81 -5.68 -9.48
CA LEU A 129 -12.27 -6.41 -8.34
C LEU A 129 -12.58 -7.90 -8.48
N ALA A 130 -11.56 -8.72 -8.42
CA ALA A 130 -11.68 -10.17 -8.43
C ALA A 130 -10.53 -10.76 -7.59
N PRO A 131 -10.57 -10.54 -6.27
CA PRO A 131 -9.53 -11.00 -5.37
C PRO A 131 -9.53 -12.52 -5.28
N GLY A 132 -8.34 -13.10 -5.10
CA GLY A 132 -8.24 -14.45 -4.55
C GLY A 132 -8.64 -14.46 -3.08
N SER A 133 -8.83 -15.65 -2.50
CA SER A 133 -9.25 -15.84 -1.10
C SER A 133 -8.31 -15.17 -0.08
N GLY A 134 -8.84 -14.91 1.10
CA GLY A 134 -8.09 -14.42 2.26
C GLY A 134 -7.74 -12.93 2.20
N PRO A 135 -6.47 -12.53 2.30
CA PRO A 135 -6.08 -11.13 2.35
C PRO A 135 -6.56 -10.25 1.18
N GLY A 136 -6.71 -10.84 -0.02
CA GLY A 136 -7.22 -10.12 -1.19
C GLY A 136 -8.67 -9.70 -1.04
N GLU A 137 -9.52 -10.58 -0.52
CA GLU A 137 -10.94 -10.29 -0.24
C GLU A 137 -11.08 -9.17 0.79
N VAL A 138 -10.25 -9.21 1.85
CA VAL A 138 -10.29 -8.17 2.88
C VAL A 138 -9.89 -6.80 2.33
N LEU A 139 -8.87 -6.76 1.48
CA LEU A 139 -8.45 -5.52 0.83
C LEU A 139 -9.53 -4.98 -0.11
N ALA A 140 -10.20 -5.85 -0.88
CA ALA A 140 -11.31 -5.44 -1.73
C ALA A 140 -12.48 -4.89 -0.92
N ALA A 141 -12.83 -5.54 0.20
CA ALA A 141 -13.83 -5.04 1.13
C ALA A 141 -13.41 -3.70 1.76
N ALA A 142 -12.13 -3.52 2.08
CA ALA A 142 -11.61 -2.27 2.62
C ALA A 142 -11.67 -1.12 1.60
N GLU A 143 -11.43 -1.38 0.30
CA GLU A 143 -11.63 -0.38 -0.76
C GLU A 143 -13.10 0.05 -0.86
N SER A 144 -14.03 -0.90 -0.81
CA SER A 144 -15.47 -0.60 -0.84
C SER A 144 -15.91 0.19 0.40
N GLU A 145 -15.47 -0.23 1.57
CA GLU A 145 -15.81 0.47 2.83
C GLU A 145 -15.20 1.88 2.88
N ALA A 146 -13.98 2.06 2.37
CA ALA A 146 -13.37 3.39 2.30
C ALA A 146 -14.16 4.34 1.38
N ALA A 147 -14.72 3.83 0.28
CA ALA A 147 -15.57 4.61 -0.63
C ALA A 147 -16.91 5.03 0.03
N GLU A 148 -17.38 4.28 1.01
CA GLU A 148 -18.56 4.66 1.81
C GLU A 148 -18.23 5.65 2.93
N LEU A 149 -17.00 5.62 3.45
CA LEU A 149 -16.56 6.43 4.59
C LEU A 149 -16.03 7.81 4.20
N PHE A 150 -15.48 7.97 2.98
CA PHE A 150 -14.74 9.17 2.59
C PHE A 150 -15.19 9.73 1.23
N ASP A 151 -15.55 11.01 1.22
CA ASP A 151 -16.12 11.69 0.04
C ASP A 151 -15.09 11.90 -1.09
N HIS A 152 -13.83 12.14 -0.76
CA HIS A 152 -12.74 12.44 -1.71
C HIS A 152 -11.63 11.39 -1.62
N LEU A 153 -11.92 10.18 -2.10
CA LEU A 153 -11.04 9.03 -1.99
C LEU A 153 -10.23 8.79 -3.27
N THR A 154 -8.93 8.63 -3.12
CA THR A 154 -8.04 8.03 -4.13
C THR A 154 -7.55 6.68 -3.62
N ILE A 155 -7.75 5.62 -4.40
CA ILE A 155 -7.21 4.29 -4.11
C ILE A 155 -5.91 4.10 -4.88
N VAL A 156 -4.85 3.74 -4.17
CA VAL A 156 -3.56 3.38 -4.77
C VAL A 156 -3.35 1.89 -4.59
N ARG A 157 -3.19 1.14 -5.68
CA ARG A 157 -2.90 -0.30 -5.67
C ARG A 157 -1.45 -0.55 -6.05
N PRO A 158 -0.51 -0.54 -5.10
CA PRO A 158 0.87 -0.88 -5.40
C PRO A 158 1.05 -2.36 -5.69
N ALA A 159 1.98 -2.68 -6.58
CA ALA A 159 2.49 -4.02 -6.79
C ALA A 159 3.53 -4.40 -5.72
N GLY A 160 4.38 -5.36 -6.00
CA GLY A 160 5.45 -5.77 -5.09
C GLY A 160 6.40 -4.61 -4.80
N ILE A 161 6.27 -3.98 -3.63
CA ILE A 161 7.12 -2.86 -3.23
C ILE A 161 8.51 -3.36 -2.90
N TYR A 162 9.53 -2.81 -3.56
CA TYR A 162 10.93 -3.15 -3.32
C TYR A 162 11.77 -1.91 -2.99
N GLY A 163 13.03 -2.12 -2.64
CA GLY A 163 13.98 -1.07 -2.27
C GLY A 163 14.75 -1.41 -0.99
N PRO A 164 15.59 -0.52 -0.48
CA PRO A 164 16.41 -0.76 0.71
C PRO A 164 15.59 -1.26 1.91
N GLY A 165 16.05 -2.34 2.55
CA GLY A 165 15.35 -2.98 3.67
C GLY A 165 14.27 -4.00 3.29
N ARG A 166 13.91 -4.13 2.00
CA ARG A 166 12.89 -5.08 1.51
C ARG A 166 13.57 -6.25 0.77
N THR A 167 14.27 -7.10 1.53
CA THR A 167 15.17 -8.14 0.99
C THR A 167 14.52 -9.50 0.74
N ARG A 168 13.25 -9.68 1.07
CA ARG A 168 12.58 -11.01 1.05
C ARG A 168 12.83 -11.81 -0.24
N LEU A 169 12.69 -11.19 -1.42
CA LEU A 169 12.91 -11.87 -2.70
C LEU A 169 14.40 -12.18 -2.90
N ILE A 170 15.26 -11.23 -2.57
CA ILE A 170 16.73 -11.40 -2.62
C ILE A 170 17.14 -12.57 -1.75
N ASP A 171 16.62 -12.66 -0.53
CA ASP A 171 16.92 -13.74 0.40
C ASP A 171 16.35 -15.09 -0.06
N SER A 172 15.20 -15.09 -0.75
CA SER A 172 14.66 -16.31 -1.37
C SER A 172 15.55 -16.82 -2.50
N VAL A 173 16.04 -15.94 -3.37
CA VAL A 173 17.01 -16.28 -4.43
C VAL A 173 18.32 -16.80 -3.82
N ARG A 174 18.85 -16.12 -2.81
CA ARG A 174 20.08 -16.52 -2.11
C ARG A 174 19.98 -17.92 -1.51
N ARG A 175 18.80 -18.31 -1.01
CA ARG A 175 18.54 -19.65 -0.47
C ARG A 175 18.22 -20.70 -1.54
N GLY A 176 18.23 -20.35 -2.83
CA GLY A 176 17.90 -21.26 -3.93
C GLY A 176 16.43 -21.70 -3.94
N GLN A 177 15.52 -20.88 -3.39
CA GLN A 177 14.08 -21.19 -3.41
C GLN A 177 13.57 -21.33 -4.84
N ARG A 178 12.92 -22.45 -5.15
CA ARG A 178 12.34 -22.72 -6.48
C ARG A 178 11.17 -21.74 -6.77
N PHE A 179 11.08 -21.29 -8.02
CA PHE A 179 10.04 -20.37 -8.48
C PHE A 179 9.31 -20.90 -9.72
N ASN A 180 8.05 -20.49 -9.88
CA ASN A 180 7.42 -20.56 -11.20
C ASN A 180 8.00 -19.44 -12.09
N HIS A 181 8.94 -19.78 -12.95
CA HIS A 181 9.66 -18.84 -13.81
C HIS A 181 8.73 -18.13 -14.82
N ARG A 182 7.62 -18.78 -15.20
CA ARG A 182 6.64 -18.25 -16.15
C ARG A 182 5.59 -17.33 -15.50
N ARG A 183 5.69 -17.09 -14.19
CA ARG A 183 4.78 -16.19 -13.50
C ARG A 183 5.12 -14.73 -13.79
N TRP A 184 4.15 -13.97 -14.32
CA TRP A 184 4.24 -12.51 -14.45
C TRP A 184 4.20 -11.83 -13.09
N THR A 185 5.09 -10.88 -12.90
CA THR A 185 5.22 -10.10 -11.68
C THR A 185 5.36 -8.63 -12.00
N ASN A 186 4.83 -7.78 -11.11
CA ASN A 186 4.92 -6.33 -11.20
C ASN A 186 5.55 -5.80 -9.92
N ARG A 187 6.22 -4.66 -10.01
CA ARG A 187 6.93 -4.05 -8.91
C ARG A 187 6.74 -2.55 -8.92
N ILE A 188 7.08 -1.93 -7.82
CA ILE A 188 7.28 -0.49 -7.70
C ILE A 188 8.39 -0.24 -6.69
N HIS A 189 9.34 0.63 -7.04
CA HIS A 189 10.32 1.04 -6.05
C HIS A 189 9.66 1.92 -4.99
N ARG A 190 10.04 1.71 -3.74
CA ARG A 190 9.51 2.43 -2.60
C ARG A 190 9.54 3.95 -2.77
N ASP A 191 10.65 4.49 -3.29
CA ASP A 191 10.83 5.93 -3.43
C ASP A 191 9.95 6.52 -4.56
N ASP A 192 9.72 5.76 -5.64
CA ASP A 192 8.77 6.15 -6.68
C ASP A 192 7.32 6.09 -6.18
N LEU A 193 6.97 5.07 -5.38
CA LEU A 193 5.66 5.01 -4.74
C LEU A 193 5.44 6.22 -3.81
N VAL A 194 6.43 6.58 -3.00
CA VAL A 194 6.35 7.76 -2.12
C VAL A 194 6.18 9.04 -2.93
N ARG A 195 6.89 9.21 -4.05
CA ARG A 195 6.68 10.34 -4.97
C ARG A 195 5.25 10.38 -5.52
N GLY A 196 4.70 9.22 -5.91
CA GLY A 196 3.32 9.13 -6.38
C GLY A 196 2.31 9.53 -5.29
N LEU A 197 2.50 9.04 -4.07
CA LEU A 197 1.65 9.41 -2.94
C LEU A 197 1.73 10.92 -2.62
N GLU A 198 2.92 11.51 -2.72
CA GLU A 198 3.11 12.95 -2.56
C GLU A 198 2.36 13.74 -3.65
N ARG A 199 2.49 13.34 -4.93
CA ARG A 199 1.76 13.97 -6.03
C ARG A 199 0.25 13.88 -5.84
N LEU A 200 -0.26 12.73 -5.43
CA LEU A 200 -1.69 12.55 -5.12
C LEU A 200 -2.14 13.42 -3.94
N ALA A 201 -1.31 13.53 -2.90
CA ALA A 201 -1.63 14.36 -1.73
C ALA A 201 -1.73 15.85 -2.06
N LEU A 202 -0.98 16.31 -3.07
CA LEU A 202 -0.88 17.73 -3.44
C LEU A 202 -1.64 18.08 -4.73
N ALA A 203 -2.17 17.10 -5.48
CA ALA A 203 -2.89 17.36 -6.73
C ALA A 203 -4.20 18.13 -6.49
N SER A 204 -4.59 19.03 -7.37
CA SER A 204 -5.92 19.67 -7.32
C SER A 204 -7.04 18.68 -7.63
N GLU A 205 -6.82 17.82 -8.62
CA GLU A 205 -7.78 16.82 -9.11
C GLU A 205 -7.08 15.46 -9.23
N PRO A 206 -6.89 14.72 -8.12
CA PRO A 206 -6.29 13.40 -8.19
C PRO A 206 -7.27 12.40 -8.82
N PRO A 207 -6.77 11.38 -9.54
CA PRO A 207 -7.62 10.29 -10.02
C PRO A 207 -8.16 9.46 -8.85
N ASP A 208 -9.35 8.86 -9.01
CA ASP A 208 -9.97 8.02 -7.99
C ASP A 208 -9.20 6.71 -7.75
N LEU A 209 -8.50 6.21 -8.77
CA LEU A 209 -7.77 4.95 -8.72
C LEU A 209 -6.50 4.99 -9.57
N VAL A 210 -5.40 4.47 -9.01
CA VAL A 210 -4.14 4.26 -9.73
C VAL A 210 -3.50 2.92 -9.39
N HIS A 211 -2.93 2.26 -10.40
CA HIS A 211 -2.05 1.11 -10.23
C HIS A 211 -0.61 1.60 -10.09
N ALA A 212 -0.04 1.55 -8.89
CA ALA A 212 1.34 1.96 -8.65
C ALA A 212 2.30 0.80 -8.99
N VAL A 213 2.71 0.75 -10.25
CA VAL A 213 3.63 -0.25 -10.80
C VAL A 213 4.71 0.44 -11.64
N ASP A 214 5.86 -0.21 -11.78
CA ASP A 214 6.89 0.20 -12.73
C ASP A 214 6.43 -0.05 -14.19
N SER A 215 7.24 0.40 -15.15
CA SER A 215 6.83 0.39 -16.57
C SER A 215 6.92 -0.98 -17.23
N LEU A 216 7.56 -1.99 -16.60
CA LEU A 216 7.81 -3.29 -17.23
C LEU A 216 7.44 -4.47 -16.31
N PRO A 217 6.26 -5.08 -16.53
CA PRO A 217 5.99 -6.41 -15.99
C PRO A 217 7.07 -7.40 -16.45
N ALA A 218 7.61 -8.19 -15.54
CA ALA A 218 8.64 -9.18 -15.87
C ALA A 218 8.26 -10.56 -15.36
N GLN A 219 8.73 -11.61 -16.05
CA GLN A 219 8.58 -12.97 -15.55
C GLN A 219 9.48 -13.20 -14.33
N MET A 220 9.03 -14.04 -13.40
CA MET A 220 9.78 -14.33 -12.18
C MET A 220 11.15 -14.95 -12.50
N GLY A 221 11.26 -15.74 -13.58
CA GLY A 221 12.53 -16.30 -14.04
C GLY A 221 13.58 -15.24 -14.35
N ASP A 222 13.19 -14.19 -15.10
CA ASP A 222 14.10 -13.09 -15.46
C ASP A 222 14.55 -12.33 -14.21
N VAL A 223 13.62 -12.08 -13.29
CA VAL A 223 13.91 -11.40 -12.02
C VAL A 223 14.84 -12.24 -11.14
N ALA A 224 14.58 -13.55 -11.03
CA ALA A 224 15.43 -14.45 -10.25
C ALA A 224 16.84 -14.56 -10.85
N ALA A 225 16.95 -14.63 -12.19
CA ALA A 225 18.23 -14.65 -12.89
C ALA A 225 19.02 -13.35 -12.69
N PHE A 226 18.36 -12.18 -12.78
CA PHE A 226 18.99 -10.91 -12.52
C PHE A 226 19.55 -10.82 -11.08
N ILE A 227 18.74 -11.19 -10.09
CA ILE A 227 19.15 -11.17 -8.68
C ILE A 227 20.30 -12.16 -8.44
N ALA A 228 20.19 -13.39 -8.97
CA ALA A 228 21.21 -14.40 -8.84
C ALA A 228 22.56 -13.94 -9.42
N GLY A 229 22.54 -13.32 -10.60
CA GLY A 229 23.73 -12.73 -11.23
C GLY A 229 24.37 -11.64 -10.36
N ARG A 230 23.56 -10.78 -9.73
CA ARG A 230 24.08 -9.74 -8.83
C ARG A 230 24.62 -10.29 -7.51
N LEU A 231 24.12 -11.44 -7.06
CA LEU A 231 24.58 -12.11 -5.84
C LEU A 231 25.77 -13.05 -6.09
N GLY A 232 26.09 -13.36 -7.34
CA GLY A 232 27.09 -14.40 -7.69
C GLY A 232 26.67 -15.81 -7.26
N VAL A 233 25.34 -16.11 -7.27
CA VAL A 233 24.79 -17.43 -6.90
C VAL A 233 24.12 -18.08 -8.12
N PRO A 234 23.95 -19.43 -8.13
CA PRO A 234 23.19 -20.09 -9.18
C PRO A 234 21.75 -19.59 -9.29
N VAL A 235 21.23 -19.54 -10.51
CA VAL A 235 19.81 -19.22 -10.73
C VAL A 235 18.94 -20.28 -10.05
N PRO A 236 17.96 -19.92 -9.24
CA PRO A 236 17.08 -20.89 -8.58
C PRO A 236 16.33 -21.76 -9.58
N GLY A 237 16.13 -23.01 -9.21
CA GLY A 237 15.44 -23.99 -10.06
C GLY A 237 13.93 -23.68 -10.22
N HIS A 238 13.34 -24.39 -11.18
CA HIS A 238 11.91 -24.29 -11.49
C HIS A 238 11.03 -24.93 -10.42
N ALA A 239 9.85 -24.37 -10.17
CA ALA A 239 8.81 -25.04 -9.39
C ALA A 239 8.32 -26.31 -10.10
N ASP A 240 7.71 -27.25 -9.36
CA ASP A 240 7.30 -28.55 -9.91
C ASP A 240 6.23 -28.43 -11.00
N GLU A 241 5.34 -27.41 -10.89
CA GLU A 241 4.39 -27.07 -11.94
C GLU A 241 4.66 -25.65 -12.45
N GLU A 242 5.03 -25.54 -13.72
CA GLU A 242 5.20 -24.27 -14.42
C GLU A 242 4.06 -23.99 -15.37
N LYS A 243 3.11 -23.18 -14.90
CA LYS A 243 2.04 -22.65 -15.76
C LYS A 243 2.17 -21.13 -15.87
N PRO A 244 1.84 -20.53 -17.04
CA PRO A 244 1.68 -19.09 -17.10
C PRO A 244 0.69 -18.64 -16.03
N SER A 245 1.08 -17.70 -15.20
CA SER A 245 0.27 -17.20 -14.08
C SER A 245 0.67 -15.77 -13.75
N GLY A 246 0.05 -15.20 -12.74
CA GLY A 246 0.32 -13.85 -12.31
C GLY A 246 -0.43 -12.81 -13.15
N LYS A 247 0.09 -11.59 -13.17
CA LYS A 247 -0.60 -10.42 -13.72
C LYS A 247 0.38 -9.58 -14.52
N ARG A 248 -0.13 -8.95 -15.58
CA ARG A 248 0.54 -7.86 -16.29
C ARG A 248 -0.29 -6.60 -16.07
N ILE A 249 0.18 -5.70 -15.24
CA ILE A 249 -0.59 -4.52 -14.81
C ILE A 249 -0.09 -3.29 -15.53
N ASP A 250 -1.02 -2.47 -16.03
CA ASP A 250 -0.72 -1.18 -16.64
C ASP A 250 -0.38 -0.16 -15.55
N GLY A 251 0.76 0.50 -15.70
CA GLY A 251 1.22 1.60 -14.85
C GLY A 251 1.14 2.97 -15.49
N THR A 252 0.51 3.09 -16.66
CA THR A 252 0.51 4.32 -17.45
C THR A 252 -0.05 5.52 -16.68
N ARG A 253 -1.16 5.33 -15.95
CA ARG A 253 -1.79 6.39 -15.17
C ARG A 253 -0.87 6.85 -14.03
N PHE A 254 -0.23 5.92 -13.33
CA PHE A 254 0.76 6.25 -12.30
C PHE A 254 2.00 6.92 -12.88
N GLY A 255 2.52 6.42 -13.98
CA GLY A 255 3.65 7.02 -14.70
C GLY A 255 3.36 8.47 -15.13
N SER A 256 2.15 8.75 -15.65
CA SER A 256 1.74 10.10 -16.01
C SER A 256 1.68 11.05 -14.81
N LEU A 257 1.30 10.54 -13.64
CA LEU A 257 1.26 11.30 -12.39
C LEU A 257 2.66 11.64 -11.86
N VAL A 258 3.57 10.66 -11.88
CA VAL A 258 4.90 10.78 -11.28
C VAL A 258 5.91 11.41 -12.24
N GLY A 259 5.69 11.26 -13.55
CA GLY A 259 6.67 11.55 -14.59
C GLY A 259 7.69 10.41 -14.72
N GLU A 260 8.94 10.75 -14.96
CA GLU A 260 10.00 9.76 -15.04
C GLU A 260 10.21 9.04 -13.72
N LEU A 261 10.11 7.70 -13.75
CA LEU A 261 10.41 6.87 -12.59
C LEU A 261 11.92 6.85 -12.33
N GLY A 262 12.31 6.97 -11.08
CA GLY A 262 13.71 6.84 -10.67
C GLY A 262 14.21 5.38 -10.83
N TYR A 263 13.27 4.44 -10.81
CA TYR A 263 13.52 2.99 -10.92
C TYR A 263 12.50 2.38 -11.88
N PRO A 264 12.68 2.56 -13.20
CA PRO A 264 11.66 2.21 -14.20
C PRO A 264 11.51 0.70 -14.44
N THR A 265 12.48 -0.13 -13.99
CA THR A 265 12.47 -1.61 -14.14
C THR A 265 13.18 -2.29 -12.98
#